data_a12a0c874948109d4d4821e686bb8186
#
_entry.id   a12a0c874948109d4d4821e686bb8186
#
_cell.length_a   1.000
_cell.length_b   1.000
_cell.length_c   1.000
_cell.angle_alpha   90.00
_cell.angle_beta   90.00
_cell.angle_gamma   90.00
#
_symmetry.space_group_name_H-M   'P 1'
#
loop_
_entity.id
_entity.type
_entity.pdbx_description
1 polymer ?
#
loop_
_entity_poly.entity_id
_entity_poly.type
_entity_poly.pdbx_seq_one_letter_code
_entity_poly.pdbx_strand_id
1 'polypeptide(L)'
;EQICDLAEKYNALVHVDDSHATGFFGPTGRGSIEHCNVMGRVDIVTSTLGKALGGASGGFTSGRQEIIDMLRQRSRPYLFSNTVAPAIVTASIAVLDIISKTTELRDKVEENTTYFRSEMTVAGFVIKDGVHPIVPIMLGDAKLSQDIARDMLAEGIYVIGFFFPVVPKGEARIRVQISAGHSREQLDHAIKAFIKVGKKYKVV
;
A
#
# COMPACT_ATOMS: atom_id res chain seq x y z
N GLU A 1 -15.61 -5.52 7.48
CA GLU A 1 -16.70 -6.22 8.16
C GLU A 1 -18.05 -5.66 7.68
N GLN A 2 -18.37 -4.40 7.94
CA GLN A 2 -19.67 -3.78 7.60
C GLN A 2 -20.08 -3.95 6.12
N ILE A 3 -19.13 -3.91 5.18
CA ILE A 3 -19.41 -4.16 3.76
C ILE A 3 -19.89 -5.60 3.56
N CYS A 4 -19.25 -6.57 4.20
CA CYS A 4 -19.65 -7.97 4.12
C CYS A 4 -21.04 -8.20 4.76
N ASP A 5 -21.32 -7.53 5.90
CA ASP A 5 -22.64 -7.60 6.56
C ASP A 5 -23.74 -7.08 5.64
N LEU A 6 -23.49 -5.97 4.95
CA LEU A 6 -24.43 -5.41 3.96
C LEU A 6 -24.58 -6.33 2.75
N ALA A 7 -23.49 -6.90 2.26
CA ALA A 7 -23.52 -7.82 1.12
C ALA A 7 -24.36 -9.07 1.42
N GLU A 8 -24.17 -9.66 2.58
CA GLU A 8 -24.99 -10.79 3.06
C GLU A 8 -26.45 -10.40 3.16
N LYS A 9 -26.75 -9.25 3.77
CA LYS A 9 -28.13 -8.75 3.92
C LYS A 9 -28.83 -8.56 2.58
N TYR A 10 -28.13 -8.10 1.57
CA TYR A 10 -28.70 -7.80 0.26
C TYR A 10 -28.40 -8.84 -0.82
N ASN A 11 -27.85 -10.00 -0.45
CA ASN A 11 -27.45 -11.08 -1.35
C ASN A 11 -26.57 -10.58 -2.50
N ALA A 12 -25.55 -9.77 -2.16
CA ALA A 12 -24.61 -9.19 -3.10
C ALA A 12 -23.23 -9.85 -2.99
N LEU A 13 -22.46 -9.83 -4.09
CA LEU A 13 -21.07 -10.28 -4.09
C LEU A 13 -20.17 -9.18 -3.55
N VAL A 14 -19.11 -9.59 -2.84
CA VAL A 14 -18.03 -8.69 -2.39
C VAL A 14 -16.80 -8.88 -3.26
N HIS A 15 -16.39 -7.81 -3.92
CA HIS A 15 -15.14 -7.74 -4.66
C HIS A 15 -14.19 -6.74 -3.98
N VAL A 16 -12.97 -7.17 -3.67
CA VAL A 16 -11.94 -6.36 -3.05
C VAL A 16 -10.75 -6.24 -4.00
N ASP A 17 -10.32 -5.00 -4.29
CA ASP A 17 -9.00 -4.73 -4.84
C ASP A 17 -8.01 -4.60 -3.68
N ASP A 18 -7.13 -5.58 -3.56
CA ASP A 18 -6.17 -5.69 -2.47
C ASP A 18 -4.72 -5.35 -2.90
N SER A 19 -4.59 -4.60 -3.98
CA SER A 19 -3.31 -4.25 -4.62
C SER A 19 -2.34 -3.50 -3.71
N HIS A 20 -2.82 -2.87 -2.65
CA HIS A 20 -2.01 -2.18 -1.65
C HIS A 20 -1.97 -2.89 -0.29
N ALA A 21 -2.33 -4.18 -0.22
CA ALA A 21 -2.33 -4.93 1.02
C ALA A 21 -1.77 -6.36 0.86
N THR A 22 -1.94 -6.99 -0.30
CA THR A 22 -1.46 -8.35 -0.57
C THR A 22 0.04 -8.48 -0.32
N GLY A 23 0.41 -9.45 0.50
CA GLY A 23 1.80 -9.84 0.78
C GLY A 23 2.38 -9.23 2.07
N PHE A 24 1.74 -8.20 2.67
CA PHE A 24 2.30 -7.55 3.85
C PHE A 24 1.27 -7.06 4.88
N PHE A 25 0.00 -6.95 4.53
CA PHE A 25 -1.02 -6.43 5.42
C PHE A 25 -1.82 -7.59 6.06
N GLY A 26 -2.20 -7.43 7.33
CA GLY A 26 -2.78 -8.50 8.14
C GLY A 26 -1.71 -9.38 8.83
N PRO A 27 -2.08 -10.18 9.84
CA PRO A 27 -1.16 -10.95 10.67
C PRO A 27 -0.22 -11.89 9.91
N THR A 28 -0.66 -12.46 8.79
CA THR A 28 0.17 -13.33 7.95
C THR A 28 0.40 -12.79 6.53
N GLY A 29 0.06 -11.50 6.28
CA GLY A 29 0.25 -10.84 5.00
C GLY A 29 -0.79 -11.19 3.94
N ARG A 30 -1.94 -11.71 4.34
CA ARG A 30 -3.04 -12.09 3.41
C ARG A 30 -3.96 -10.94 3.04
N GLY A 31 -3.54 -9.71 3.34
CA GLY A 31 -4.19 -8.50 2.88
C GLY A 31 -5.27 -7.94 3.80
N SER A 32 -6.06 -7.03 3.27
CA SER A 32 -7.10 -6.32 4.02
C SER A 32 -8.21 -7.25 4.52
N ILE A 33 -8.50 -8.32 3.81
CA ILE A 33 -9.51 -9.31 4.22
C ILE A 33 -9.11 -10.07 5.48
N GLU A 34 -7.82 -10.36 5.65
CA GLU A 34 -7.29 -10.93 6.88
C GLU A 34 -7.27 -9.89 8.01
N HIS A 35 -6.77 -8.68 7.71
CA HIS A 35 -6.72 -7.59 8.67
C HIS A 35 -8.10 -7.25 9.25
N CYS A 36 -9.13 -7.26 8.42
CA CYS A 36 -10.52 -6.99 8.82
C CYS A 36 -11.26 -8.21 9.36
N ASN A 37 -10.60 -9.37 9.47
CA ASN A 37 -11.18 -10.62 9.93
C ASN A 37 -12.43 -11.06 9.13
N VAL A 38 -12.39 -10.90 7.81
CA VAL A 38 -13.47 -11.26 6.89
C VAL A 38 -13.08 -12.35 5.88
N MET A 39 -12.09 -13.17 6.23
CA MET A 39 -11.70 -14.33 5.43
C MET A 39 -12.92 -15.25 5.21
N GLY A 40 -13.12 -15.68 3.96
CA GLY A 40 -14.25 -16.51 3.56
C GLY A 40 -15.57 -15.76 3.28
N ARG A 41 -15.62 -14.42 3.51
CA ARG A 41 -16.78 -13.58 3.23
C ARG A 41 -16.62 -12.68 2.00
N VAL A 42 -15.48 -12.78 1.32
CA VAL A 42 -15.16 -12.05 0.09
C VAL A 42 -15.18 -13.03 -1.08
N ASP A 43 -15.93 -12.71 -2.13
CA ASP A 43 -16.12 -13.59 -3.28
C ASP A 43 -15.00 -13.46 -4.32
N ILE A 44 -14.49 -12.26 -4.52
CA ILE A 44 -13.49 -11.95 -5.53
C ILE A 44 -12.42 -11.04 -4.92
N VAL A 45 -11.16 -11.40 -5.13
CA VAL A 45 -10.00 -10.57 -4.80
C VAL A 45 -9.22 -10.29 -6.08
N THR A 46 -8.98 -9.02 -6.37
CA THR A 46 -8.00 -8.62 -7.37
C THR A 46 -6.77 -8.04 -6.69
N SER A 47 -5.61 -8.28 -7.28
CA SER A 47 -4.37 -7.71 -6.78
C SER A 47 -3.32 -7.60 -7.89
N THR A 48 -2.24 -6.87 -7.61
CA THR A 48 -1.13 -6.65 -8.53
C THR A 48 0.10 -7.45 -8.13
N LEU A 49 0.85 -7.90 -9.13
CA LEU A 49 2.18 -8.47 -8.94
C LEU A 49 3.29 -7.39 -8.91
N GLY A 50 2.98 -6.17 -9.36
CA GLY A 50 3.94 -5.08 -9.56
C GLY A 50 4.16 -4.16 -8.34
N LYS A 51 3.77 -4.56 -7.13
CA LYS A 51 3.97 -3.78 -5.90
C LYS A 51 4.74 -4.61 -4.85
N ALA A 52 4.12 -4.93 -3.72
CA ALA A 52 4.79 -5.64 -2.63
C ALA A 52 5.31 -7.04 -3.03
N LEU A 53 4.66 -7.69 -3.98
CA LEU A 53 5.11 -8.98 -4.51
C LEU A 53 6.29 -8.87 -5.48
N GLY A 54 6.74 -7.67 -5.85
CA GLY A 54 8.02 -7.43 -6.55
C GLY A 54 8.10 -7.87 -8.01
N GLY A 55 6.99 -8.27 -8.61
CA GLY A 55 6.95 -8.88 -9.95
C GLY A 55 7.00 -7.93 -11.15
N ALA A 56 7.30 -6.65 -10.96
CA ALA A 56 7.40 -5.60 -11.98
C ALA A 56 6.10 -5.25 -12.72
N SER A 57 5.28 -6.20 -13.15
CA SER A 57 4.00 -5.95 -13.84
C SER A 57 3.01 -7.11 -13.68
N GLY A 58 1.79 -6.89 -14.17
CA GLY A 58 0.74 -7.89 -14.11
C GLY A 58 -0.04 -7.89 -12.80
N GLY A 59 -0.98 -8.78 -12.71
CA GLY A 59 -1.85 -8.94 -11.56
C GLY A 59 -2.63 -10.25 -11.67
N PHE A 60 -3.51 -10.47 -10.72
CA PHE A 60 -4.33 -11.67 -10.68
C PHE A 60 -5.72 -11.39 -10.12
N THR A 61 -6.63 -12.28 -10.46
CA THR A 61 -7.94 -12.38 -9.83
C THR A 61 -8.05 -13.74 -9.17
N SER A 62 -8.47 -13.76 -7.92
CA SER A 62 -8.74 -14.97 -7.14
C SER A 62 -10.16 -14.94 -6.64
N GLY A 63 -10.80 -16.11 -6.56
CA GLY A 63 -12.19 -16.26 -6.12
C GLY A 63 -12.67 -17.68 -6.29
N ARG A 64 -14.00 -17.86 -6.20
CA ARG A 64 -14.60 -19.17 -6.42
C ARG A 64 -14.33 -19.67 -7.84
N GLN A 65 -14.20 -21.00 -8.00
CA GLN A 65 -13.80 -21.61 -9.28
C GLN A 65 -14.74 -21.23 -10.42
N GLU A 66 -16.02 -21.18 -10.20
CA GLU A 66 -17.04 -20.86 -11.20
C GLU A 66 -16.86 -19.42 -11.76
N ILE A 67 -16.46 -18.50 -10.89
CA ILE A 67 -16.16 -17.11 -11.28
C ILE A 67 -14.90 -17.08 -12.14
N ILE A 68 -13.85 -17.78 -11.72
CA ILE A 68 -12.57 -17.84 -12.44
C ILE A 68 -12.76 -18.50 -13.82
N ASP A 69 -13.51 -19.58 -13.91
CA ASP A 69 -13.80 -20.26 -15.17
C ASP A 69 -14.59 -19.37 -16.12
N MET A 70 -15.59 -18.63 -15.60
CA MET A 70 -16.32 -17.64 -16.40
C MET A 70 -15.39 -16.51 -16.89
N LEU A 71 -14.52 -15.97 -16.04
CA LEU A 71 -13.57 -14.92 -16.43
C LEU A 71 -12.62 -15.40 -17.53
N ARG A 72 -12.13 -16.64 -17.46
CA ARG A 72 -11.27 -17.22 -18.51
C ARG A 72 -11.96 -17.33 -19.86
N GLN A 73 -13.27 -17.48 -19.89
CA GLN A 73 -14.07 -17.60 -21.13
C GLN A 73 -14.60 -16.26 -21.63
N ARG A 74 -14.79 -15.25 -20.76
CA ARG A 74 -15.56 -14.06 -21.09
C ARG A 74 -14.83 -12.76 -20.83
N SER A 75 -13.78 -12.74 -20.04
CA SER A 75 -13.01 -11.52 -19.78
C SER A 75 -12.20 -11.11 -21.01
N ARG A 76 -12.61 -10.03 -21.66
CA ARG A 76 -11.94 -9.53 -22.87
C ARG A 76 -10.44 -9.22 -22.63
N PRO A 77 -10.02 -8.58 -21.55
CA PRO A 77 -8.59 -8.37 -21.29
C PRO A 77 -7.83 -9.68 -21.22
N TYR A 78 -8.37 -10.71 -20.57
CA TYR A 78 -7.72 -12.02 -20.50
C TYR A 78 -7.63 -12.72 -21.85
N LEU A 79 -8.68 -12.64 -22.67
CA LEU A 79 -8.74 -13.32 -23.97
C LEU A 79 -7.89 -12.65 -25.05
N PHE A 80 -7.74 -11.32 -25.01
CA PHE A 80 -7.15 -10.55 -26.10
C PHE A 80 -5.86 -9.82 -25.74
N SER A 81 -5.46 -9.76 -24.46
CA SER A 81 -4.17 -9.21 -24.04
C SER A 81 -3.09 -10.28 -24.03
N ASN A 82 -1.84 -9.86 -24.15
CA ASN A 82 -0.71 -10.75 -23.98
C ASN A 82 -0.64 -11.26 -22.53
N THR A 83 -0.09 -12.48 -22.35
CA THR A 83 0.07 -13.06 -21.03
C THR A 83 1.14 -12.31 -20.22
N VAL A 84 1.11 -12.50 -18.89
CA VAL A 84 2.22 -12.07 -18.03
C VAL A 84 3.48 -12.85 -18.42
N ALA A 85 4.61 -12.14 -18.50
CA ALA A 85 5.87 -12.75 -18.90
C ALA A 85 6.28 -13.92 -17.95
N PRO A 86 6.80 -15.03 -18.46
CA PRO A 86 7.14 -16.19 -17.63
C PRO A 86 8.09 -15.88 -16.47
N ALA A 87 9.03 -14.95 -16.65
CA ALA A 87 9.94 -14.52 -15.59
C ALA A 87 9.19 -13.88 -14.41
N ILE A 88 8.14 -13.08 -14.69
CA ILE A 88 7.30 -12.46 -13.66
C ILE A 88 6.49 -13.54 -12.92
N VAL A 89 5.93 -14.51 -13.64
CA VAL A 89 5.18 -15.61 -13.04
C VAL A 89 6.08 -16.43 -12.11
N THR A 90 7.28 -16.80 -12.58
CA THR A 90 8.25 -17.56 -11.76
C THR A 90 8.67 -16.80 -10.51
N ALA A 91 8.98 -15.51 -10.64
CA ALA A 91 9.31 -14.65 -9.50
C ALA A 91 8.14 -14.56 -8.51
N SER A 92 6.91 -14.42 -9.00
CA SER A 92 5.71 -14.35 -8.16
C SER A 92 5.46 -15.64 -7.39
N ILE A 93 5.66 -16.80 -8.02
CA ILE A 93 5.55 -18.10 -7.33
C ILE A 93 6.59 -18.19 -6.21
N ALA A 94 7.84 -17.83 -6.48
CA ALA A 94 8.91 -17.85 -5.49
C ALA A 94 8.61 -16.90 -4.31
N VAL A 95 8.08 -15.70 -4.59
CA VAL A 95 7.69 -14.74 -3.55
C VAL A 95 6.54 -15.30 -2.69
N LEU A 96 5.51 -15.87 -3.30
CA LEU A 96 4.41 -16.51 -2.57
C LEU A 96 4.91 -17.65 -1.68
N ASP A 97 5.86 -18.44 -2.14
CA ASP A 97 6.50 -19.48 -1.33
C ASP A 97 7.25 -18.91 -0.12
N ILE A 98 7.96 -17.79 -0.30
CA ILE A 98 8.69 -17.12 0.78
C ILE A 98 7.71 -16.60 1.84
N ILE A 99 6.74 -15.78 1.44
CA ILE A 99 5.79 -15.15 2.38
C ILE A 99 4.82 -16.13 3.03
N SER A 100 4.67 -17.33 2.46
CA SER A 100 3.89 -18.42 3.07
C SER A 100 4.63 -19.14 4.20
N LYS A 101 5.96 -18.98 4.28
CA LYS A 101 6.82 -19.68 5.25
C LYS A 101 7.24 -18.82 6.43
N THR A 102 7.23 -17.49 6.27
CA THR A 102 7.69 -16.57 7.31
C THR A 102 6.95 -15.24 7.23
N THR A 103 6.76 -14.60 8.38
CA THR A 103 6.21 -13.25 8.50
C THR A 103 7.30 -12.18 8.75
N GLU A 104 8.56 -12.56 8.75
CA GLU A 104 9.68 -11.70 9.17
C GLU A 104 9.70 -10.33 8.46
N LEU A 105 9.56 -10.31 7.12
CA LEU A 105 9.53 -9.05 6.36
C LEU A 105 8.25 -8.27 6.60
N ARG A 106 7.13 -8.95 6.79
CA ARG A 106 5.85 -8.35 7.15
C ARG A 106 5.93 -7.68 8.53
N ASP A 107 6.48 -8.38 9.52
CA ASP A 107 6.62 -7.88 10.89
C ASP A 107 7.57 -6.68 10.92
N LYS A 108 8.66 -6.74 10.15
CA LYS A 108 9.60 -5.62 10.03
C LYS A 108 8.97 -4.38 9.39
N VAL A 109 8.12 -4.53 8.37
CA VAL A 109 7.43 -3.35 7.79
C VAL A 109 6.44 -2.75 8.76
N GLU A 110 5.78 -3.54 9.59
CA GLU A 110 4.87 -3.06 10.62
C GLU A 110 5.64 -2.31 11.74
N GLU A 111 6.74 -2.88 12.22
CA GLU A 111 7.62 -2.22 13.20
C GLU A 111 8.15 -0.88 12.68
N ASN A 112 8.70 -0.88 11.48
CA ASN A 112 9.21 0.32 10.82
C ASN A 112 8.12 1.38 10.65
N THR A 113 6.91 0.97 10.30
CA THR A 113 5.76 1.86 10.11
C THR A 113 5.32 2.49 11.42
N THR A 114 5.19 1.69 12.47
CA THR A 114 4.81 2.14 13.81
C THR A 114 5.83 3.14 14.34
N TYR A 115 7.11 2.83 14.20
CA TYR A 115 8.19 3.73 14.59
C TYR A 115 8.11 5.07 13.84
N PHE A 116 8.08 5.02 12.51
CA PHE A 116 8.05 6.24 11.70
C PHE A 116 6.83 7.12 12.01
N ARG A 117 5.65 6.52 12.14
CA ARG A 117 4.42 7.24 12.51
C ARG A 117 4.55 7.92 13.86
N SER A 118 5.04 7.20 14.87
CA SER A 118 5.24 7.73 16.23
C SER A 118 6.17 8.93 16.24
N GLU A 119 7.36 8.80 15.66
CA GLU A 119 8.36 9.88 15.63
C GLU A 119 7.88 11.13 14.88
N MET A 120 7.20 10.92 13.74
CA MET A 120 6.64 12.04 12.97
C MET A 120 5.51 12.75 13.72
N THR A 121 4.68 12.00 14.44
CA THR A 121 3.62 12.59 15.29
C THR A 121 4.23 13.38 16.46
N VAL A 122 5.23 12.82 17.13
CA VAL A 122 5.97 13.52 18.20
C VAL A 122 6.65 14.79 17.68
N ALA A 123 7.15 14.76 16.45
CA ALA A 123 7.74 15.94 15.79
C ALA A 123 6.71 17.04 15.42
N GLY A 124 5.42 16.78 15.56
CA GLY A 124 4.34 17.74 15.32
C GLY A 124 3.69 17.67 13.93
N PHE A 125 4.06 16.70 13.10
CA PHE A 125 3.41 16.53 11.80
C PHE A 125 1.99 15.96 11.93
N VAL A 126 1.07 16.50 11.13
CA VAL A 126 -0.27 15.94 10.99
C VAL A 126 -0.21 14.74 10.07
N ILE A 127 -0.42 13.56 10.63
CA ILE A 127 -0.46 12.29 9.89
C ILE A 127 -1.89 11.76 9.91
N LYS A 128 -2.36 11.30 8.75
CA LYS A 128 -3.67 10.63 8.69
C LYS A 128 -3.62 9.32 9.47
N ASP A 129 -4.61 9.11 10.33
CA ASP A 129 -4.73 7.90 11.15
C ASP A 129 -4.70 6.62 10.31
N GLY A 130 -4.18 5.56 10.92
CA GLY A 130 -4.10 4.24 10.32
C GLY A 130 -2.83 3.50 10.69
N VAL A 131 -2.78 2.23 10.30
CA VAL A 131 -1.65 1.30 10.56
C VAL A 131 -0.90 0.92 9.29
N HIS A 132 -1.37 1.39 8.14
CA HIS A 132 -0.80 1.04 6.84
C HIS A 132 0.59 1.66 6.63
N PRO A 133 1.55 0.97 5.98
CA PRO A 133 2.90 1.49 5.71
C PRO A 133 2.96 2.65 4.71
N ILE A 134 1.87 2.94 4.03
CA ILE A 134 1.71 4.23 3.36
C ILE A 134 1.29 5.25 4.40
N VAL A 135 2.17 6.23 4.67
CA VAL A 135 2.00 7.25 5.70
C VAL A 135 1.75 8.61 5.05
N PRO A 136 0.50 9.10 5.03
CA PRO A 136 0.20 10.42 4.48
C PRO A 136 0.55 11.51 5.50
N ILE A 137 1.48 12.39 5.15
CA ILE A 137 1.83 13.61 5.90
C ILE A 137 1.01 14.74 5.31
N MET A 138 0.04 15.24 6.07
CA MET A 138 -0.94 16.21 5.60
C MET A 138 -0.36 17.63 5.60
N LEU A 139 -0.46 18.32 4.47
CA LEU A 139 0.10 19.65 4.26
C LEU A 139 -0.98 20.69 3.83
N GLY A 140 -2.09 20.21 3.26
CA GLY A 140 -3.23 21.04 2.82
C GLY A 140 -2.99 21.77 1.50
N ASP A 141 -1.86 22.48 1.36
CA ASP A 141 -1.52 23.31 0.21
C ASP A 141 -0.71 22.56 -0.85
N ALA A 142 -1.10 22.71 -2.12
CA ALA A 142 -0.47 22.02 -3.24
C ALA A 142 0.97 22.51 -3.51
N LYS A 143 1.20 23.83 -3.44
CA LYS A 143 2.52 24.41 -3.67
C LYS A 143 3.47 23.99 -2.55
N LEU A 144 3.01 24.04 -1.31
CA LEU A 144 3.77 23.61 -0.14
C LEU A 144 4.21 22.13 -0.28
N SER A 145 3.31 21.25 -0.73
CA SER A 145 3.66 19.83 -0.91
C SER A 145 4.76 19.60 -1.97
N GLN A 146 4.78 20.40 -3.03
CA GLN A 146 5.81 20.34 -4.07
C GLN A 146 7.14 20.92 -3.59
N ASP A 147 7.09 22.07 -2.90
CA ASP A 147 8.29 22.74 -2.37
C ASP A 147 8.99 21.85 -1.32
N ILE A 148 8.22 21.25 -0.40
CA ILE A 148 8.77 20.29 0.57
C ILE A 148 9.34 19.06 -0.13
N ALA A 149 8.65 18.48 -1.12
CA ALA A 149 9.15 17.31 -1.85
C ALA A 149 10.50 17.60 -2.55
N ARG A 150 10.65 18.81 -3.15
CA ARG A 150 11.91 19.25 -3.76
C ARG A 150 13.02 19.37 -2.73
N ASP A 151 12.74 19.98 -1.59
CA ASP A 151 13.75 20.18 -0.55
C ASP A 151 14.13 18.85 0.13
N MET A 152 13.18 17.92 0.28
CA MET A 152 13.45 16.56 0.75
C MET A 152 14.39 15.80 -0.20
N LEU A 153 14.25 16.01 -1.52
CA LEU A 153 15.17 15.43 -2.49
C LEU A 153 16.60 15.95 -2.30
N ALA A 154 16.76 17.25 -1.97
CA ALA A 154 18.06 17.82 -1.63
C ALA A 154 18.69 17.25 -0.34
N GLU A 155 17.87 16.73 0.58
CA GLU A 155 18.31 15.98 1.76
C GLU A 155 18.54 14.47 1.47
N GLY A 156 18.45 14.04 0.21
CA GLY A 156 18.62 12.64 -0.21
C GLY A 156 17.39 11.76 -0.01
N ILE A 157 16.22 12.34 0.26
CA ILE A 157 14.96 11.64 0.48
C ILE A 157 14.01 11.84 -0.70
N TYR A 158 13.75 10.78 -1.46
CA TYR A 158 12.81 10.83 -2.58
C TYR A 158 11.38 10.65 -2.09
N VAL A 159 10.59 11.72 -2.17
CA VAL A 159 9.15 11.73 -1.88
C VAL A 159 8.41 12.59 -2.91
N ILE A 160 7.10 12.34 -3.05
CA ILE A 160 6.26 13.08 -4.01
C ILE A 160 5.08 13.72 -3.28
N GLY A 161 4.80 14.97 -3.63
CA GLY A 161 3.60 15.66 -3.21
C GLY A 161 2.38 15.22 -4.01
N PHE A 162 1.31 14.86 -3.31
CA PHE A 162 0.00 14.55 -3.89
C PHE A 162 -0.94 15.72 -3.66
N PHE A 163 -1.55 16.23 -4.72
CA PHE A 163 -2.45 17.38 -4.68
C PHE A 163 -3.56 17.22 -5.73
N PHE A 164 -4.52 18.13 -5.74
CA PHE A 164 -5.61 18.09 -6.73
C PHE A 164 -5.08 18.03 -8.18
N PRO A 165 -5.66 17.18 -9.07
CA PRO A 165 -6.88 16.37 -8.90
C PRO A 165 -6.67 14.98 -8.29
N VAL A 166 -5.45 14.57 -7.95
CA VAL A 166 -5.15 13.24 -7.40
C VAL A 166 -5.74 13.06 -6.00
N VAL A 167 -5.79 14.13 -5.22
CA VAL A 167 -6.47 14.19 -3.91
C VAL A 167 -7.39 15.42 -3.89
N PRO A 168 -8.41 15.48 -3.01
CA PRO A 168 -9.29 16.64 -2.90
C PRO A 168 -8.52 17.94 -2.65
N LYS A 169 -9.12 19.07 -3.09
CA LYS A 169 -8.58 20.41 -2.78
C LYS A 169 -8.49 20.61 -1.26
N GLY A 170 -7.37 21.17 -0.78
CA GLY A 170 -7.11 21.36 0.63
C GLY A 170 -6.58 20.13 1.36
N GLU A 171 -6.42 19.00 0.67
CA GLU A 171 -5.89 17.76 1.23
C GLU A 171 -4.53 17.35 0.64
N ALA A 172 -3.75 18.32 0.15
CA ALA A 172 -2.41 18.03 -0.34
C ALA A 172 -1.55 17.40 0.75
N ARG A 173 -0.75 16.42 0.36
CA ARG A 173 0.03 15.60 1.28
C ARG A 173 1.29 15.07 0.62
N ILE A 174 2.29 14.71 1.42
CA ILE A 174 3.34 13.79 0.99
C ILE A 174 2.94 12.38 1.41
N ARG A 175 3.03 11.43 0.49
CA ARG A 175 2.77 10.02 0.76
C ARG A 175 4.09 9.28 0.90
N VAL A 176 4.51 9.07 2.14
CA VAL A 176 5.69 8.26 2.45
C VAL A 176 5.30 6.78 2.37
N GLN A 177 6.17 5.97 1.79
CA GLN A 177 6.01 4.52 1.74
C GLN A 177 7.13 3.85 2.52
N ILE A 178 6.77 3.22 3.63
CA ILE A 178 7.70 2.48 4.48
C ILE A 178 7.89 1.07 3.91
N SER A 179 9.11 0.55 4.03
CA SER A 179 9.50 -0.77 3.53
C SER A 179 10.21 -1.58 4.61
N ALA A 180 10.12 -2.90 4.52
CA ALA A 180 10.96 -3.81 5.29
C ALA A 180 12.45 -3.66 4.94
N GLY A 181 12.76 -3.15 3.76
CA GLY A 181 14.14 -2.85 3.33
C GLY A 181 14.77 -1.64 4.02
N HIS A 182 14.00 -0.80 4.69
CA HIS A 182 14.56 0.35 5.41
C HIS A 182 15.22 -0.11 6.71
N SER A 183 16.46 0.38 6.94
CA SER A 183 17.10 0.26 8.25
C SER A 183 16.60 1.35 9.21
N ARG A 184 16.89 1.18 10.50
CA ARG A 184 16.57 2.18 11.52
C ARG A 184 17.28 3.52 11.23
N GLU A 185 18.54 3.48 10.84
CA GLU A 185 19.35 4.65 10.51
C GLU A 185 18.77 5.42 9.31
N GLN A 186 18.24 4.70 8.32
CA GLN A 186 17.57 5.34 7.16
C GLN A 186 16.27 6.03 7.57
N LEU A 187 15.47 5.40 8.45
CA LEU A 187 14.26 6.02 8.98
C LEU A 187 14.59 7.24 9.83
N ASP A 188 15.61 7.18 10.69
CA ASP A 188 16.07 8.30 11.51
C ASP A 188 16.55 9.46 10.64
N HIS A 189 17.29 9.17 9.56
CA HIS A 189 17.70 10.17 8.60
C HIS A 189 16.50 10.86 7.93
N ALA A 190 15.52 10.07 7.48
CA ALA A 190 14.31 10.59 6.87
C ALA A 190 13.52 11.48 7.84
N ILE A 191 13.33 11.04 9.08
CA ILE A 191 12.63 11.81 10.13
C ILE A 191 13.35 13.14 10.38
N LYS A 192 14.68 13.13 10.54
CA LYS A 192 15.48 14.36 10.72
C LYS A 192 15.35 15.31 9.53
N ALA A 193 15.37 14.78 8.30
CA ALA A 193 15.18 15.59 7.10
C ALA A 193 13.77 16.21 7.07
N PHE A 194 12.73 15.45 7.38
CA PHE A 194 11.37 15.98 7.49
C PHE A 194 11.26 17.09 8.55
N ILE A 195 11.84 16.90 9.73
CA ILE A 195 11.85 17.94 10.79
C ILE A 195 12.56 19.20 10.32
N LYS A 196 13.74 19.08 9.70
CA LYS A 196 14.52 20.20 9.17
C LYS A 196 13.73 21.00 8.13
N VAL A 197 13.16 20.30 7.16
CA VAL A 197 12.37 20.90 6.08
C VAL A 197 11.04 21.43 6.61
N GLY A 198 10.37 20.70 7.50
CA GLY A 198 9.12 21.12 8.14
C GLY A 198 9.25 22.44 8.91
N LYS A 199 10.35 22.61 9.66
CA LYS A 199 10.66 23.87 10.36
C LYS A 199 10.89 25.01 9.37
N LYS A 200 11.58 24.80 8.25
CA LYS A 200 11.80 25.81 7.20
C LYS A 200 10.48 26.36 6.68
N TYR A 201 9.48 25.51 6.52
CA TYR A 201 8.15 25.86 6.00
C TYR A 201 7.12 26.14 7.10
N LYS A 202 7.49 26.10 8.38
CA LYS A 202 6.61 26.32 9.54
C LYS A 202 5.44 25.34 9.58
N VAL A 203 5.69 24.10 9.22
CA VAL A 203 4.73 22.98 9.31
C VAL A 203 4.78 22.36 10.71
N VAL A 204 5.96 22.38 11.32
CA VAL A 204 6.25 21.93 12.70
C VAL A 204 7.14 22.93 13.40
#